data_0eb633847d99b5b787b6163a93d3987e
#
_entry.id   0eb633847d99b5b787b6163a93d3987e
#
_cell.length_a   1.000
_cell.length_b   1.000
_cell.length_c   1.000
_cell.angle_alpha   90.00
_cell.angle_beta   90.00
_cell.angle_gamma   90.00
#
_symmetry.space_group_name_H-M   'P 1'
#
loop_
_entity.id
_entity.type
_entity.pdbx_description
1 polymer ?
#
loop_
_entity_poly.entity_id
_entity_poly.type
_entity_poly.pdbx_seq_one_letter_code
_entity_poly.pdbx_strand_id
1 'polypeptide(L)'
;MRERRKSIHYVNNAEFSQAVVDYVKTVNEAKEKKLNQIPKVPDYVAHSFLRIAEGLSHKINFIGYTYREEMVMDAVENCLKAVNNYDIEAATRTGKPNAFAYFTQITWYAFLRRIAKEKKQQSIKMKYIANSGVEDYMIDTNGDATSGLVAGAFVDTLKIRIDKIRHVDTEVK
;
A
#
# COMPACT_ATOMS: atom_id res chain seq x y z
N MET A 1 33.11 21.61 6.85
CA MET A 1 31.93 21.75 5.97
C MET A 1 31.51 20.35 5.53
N ARG A 2 30.36 19.84 6.01
CA ARG A 2 29.86 18.55 5.55
C ARG A 2 29.19 18.76 4.19
N GLU A 3 29.75 18.20 3.13
CA GLU A 3 29.09 18.14 1.82
C GLU A 3 27.72 17.43 1.99
N ARG A 4 26.64 18.15 1.69
CA ARG A 4 25.32 17.55 1.53
C ARG A 4 25.41 16.55 0.38
N ARG A 5 25.37 15.24 0.69
CA ARG A 5 25.17 14.21 -0.33
C ARG A 5 23.93 14.59 -1.13
N LYS A 6 24.12 14.94 -2.41
CA LYS A 6 23.00 15.14 -3.35
C LYS A 6 22.17 13.86 -3.32
N SER A 7 20.94 13.94 -2.84
CA SER A 7 20.00 12.82 -2.98
C SER A 7 19.88 12.55 -4.46
N ILE A 8 20.25 11.35 -4.88
CA ILE A 8 20.03 10.88 -6.24
C ILE A 8 18.51 10.88 -6.42
N HIS A 9 17.99 11.85 -7.19
CA HIS A 9 16.57 11.86 -7.53
C HIS A 9 16.32 10.62 -8.39
N TYR A 10 15.64 9.64 -7.84
CA TYR A 10 15.31 8.36 -8.49
C TYR A 10 14.33 8.55 -9.66
N VAL A 11 13.58 9.67 -9.70
CA VAL A 11 12.72 10.09 -10.81
C VAL A 11 12.86 11.60 -11.02
N ASN A 12 13.08 12.04 -12.26
CA ASN A 12 13.07 13.45 -12.61
C ASN A 12 11.62 13.95 -12.72
N ASN A 13 11.20 14.83 -11.81
CA ASN A 13 9.83 15.33 -11.73
C ASN A 13 9.33 16.00 -13.00
N ALA A 14 10.14 16.81 -13.64
CA ALA A 14 9.75 17.56 -14.83
C ALA A 14 9.57 16.62 -16.02
N GLU A 15 10.53 15.76 -16.24
CA GLU A 15 10.54 14.78 -17.32
C GLU A 15 9.39 13.75 -17.15
N PHE A 16 9.19 13.24 -15.93
CA PHE A 16 8.10 12.35 -15.62
C PHE A 16 6.73 13.01 -15.82
N SER A 17 6.55 14.25 -15.33
CA SER A 17 5.29 14.98 -15.52
C SER A 17 5.01 15.22 -17.00
N GLN A 18 6.02 15.53 -17.80
CA GLN A 18 5.87 15.71 -19.24
C GLN A 18 5.46 14.38 -19.92
N ALA A 19 6.15 13.29 -19.59
CA ALA A 19 5.83 11.97 -20.16
C ALA A 19 4.39 11.51 -19.82
N VAL A 20 3.91 11.81 -18.61
CA VAL A 20 2.51 11.52 -18.22
C VAL A 20 1.54 12.38 -19.03
N VAL A 21 1.81 13.68 -19.17
CA VAL A 21 0.96 14.60 -19.96
C VAL A 21 0.86 14.13 -21.42
N ASP A 22 2.00 13.78 -22.04
CA ASP A 22 2.04 13.31 -23.41
C ASP A 22 1.25 12.01 -23.60
N TYR A 23 1.41 11.07 -22.66
CA TYR A 23 0.62 9.83 -22.66
C TYR A 23 -0.88 10.11 -22.54
N VAL A 24 -1.29 10.95 -21.59
CA VAL A 24 -2.72 11.24 -21.37
C VAL A 24 -3.33 11.94 -22.59
N LYS A 25 -2.59 12.80 -23.29
CA LYS A 25 -3.04 13.38 -24.56
C LYS A 25 -3.31 12.30 -25.61
N THR A 26 -2.39 11.33 -25.76
CA THR A 26 -2.60 10.21 -26.71
C THR A 26 -3.82 9.37 -26.34
N VAL A 27 -4.07 9.17 -25.04
CA VAL A 27 -5.28 8.46 -24.55
C VAL A 27 -6.55 9.23 -24.88
N ASN A 28 -6.55 10.55 -24.68
CA ASN A 28 -7.72 11.40 -24.97
C ASN A 28 -8.01 11.43 -26.47
N GLU A 29 -6.99 11.57 -27.32
CA GLU A 29 -7.15 11.48 -28.78
C GLU A 29 -7.70 10.11 -29.23
N ALA A 30 -7.26 9.03 -28.59
CA ALA A 30 -7.76 7.69 -28.88
C ALA A 30 -9.24 7.54 -28.49
N LYS A 31 -9.64 8.13 -27.35
CA LYS A 31 -11.04 8.19 -26.90
C LYS A 31 -11.91 9.00 -27.85
N GLU A 32 -11.45 10.17 -28.31
CA GLU A 32 -12.16 11.02 -29.28
C GLU A 32 -12.36 10.33 -30.61
N LYS A 33 -11.34 9.63 -31.09
CA LYS A 33 -11.39 8.84 -32.33
C LYS A 33 -12.18 7.53 -32.18
N LYS A 34 -12.74 7.26 -31.01
CA LYS A 34 -13.47 6.00 -30.66
C LYS A 34 -12.69 4.74 -31.02
N LEU A 35 -11.38 4.77 -30.85
CA LEU A 35 -10.53 3.59 -31.05
C LEU A 35 -10.84 2.53 -30.00
N ASN A 36 -11.01 1.29 -30.42
CA ASN A 36 -11.33 0.17 -29.52
C ASN A 36 -10.20 -0.23 -28.56
N GLN A 37 -9.01 0.35 -28.73
CA GLN A 37 -7.85 0.05 -27.88
C GLN A 37 -7.26 1.33 -27.32
N ILE A 38 -7.11 1.35 -25.99
CA ILE A 38 -6.36 2.41 -25.27
C ILE A 38 -4.87 2.16 -25.50
N PRO A 39 -4.07 3.20 -25.82
CA PRO A 39 -2.62 3.07 -25.95
C PRO A 39 -1.97 2.46 -24.72
N LYS A 40 -0.96 1.62 -24.91
CA LYS A 40 -0.19 1.04 -23.80
C LYS A 40 0.58 2.15 -23.07
N VAL A 41 0.62 2.05 -21.73
CA VAL A 41 1.44 2.96 -20.90
C VAL A 41 2.91 2.83 -21.30
N PRO A 42 3.63 3.94 -21.56
CA PRO A 42 5.04 3.92 -21.88
C PRO A 42 5.88 3.28 -20.75
N ASP A 43 6.88 2.49 -21.12
CA ASP A 43 7.72 1.78 -20.15
C ASP A 43 8.42 2.73 -19.17
N TYR A 44 8.83 3.91 -19.61
CA TYR A 44 9.39 4.95 -18.74
C TYR A 44 8.41 5.39 -17.64
N VAL A 45 7.13 5.58 -17.99
CA VAL A 45 6.09 5.97 -17.03
C VAL A 45 5.81 4.82 -16.03
N ALA A 46 5.70 3.59 -16.53
CA ALA A 46 5.50 2.41 -15.70
C ALA A 46 6.68 2.17 -14.73
N HIS A 47 7.92 2.27 -15.20
CA HIS A 47 9.11 2.19 -14.35
C HIS A 47 9.19 3.33 -13.33
N SER A 48 8.72 4.52 -13.70
CA SER A 48 8.68 5.66 -12.76
C SER A 48 7.70 5.40 -11.63
N PHE A 49 6.54 4.78 -11.87
CA PHE A 49 5.61 4.36 -10.81
C PHE A 49 6.27 3.37 -9.86
N LEU A 50 6.98 2.37 -10.39
CA LEU A 50 7.70 1.40 -9.57
C LEU A 50 8.74 2.10 -8.68
N ARG A 51 9.57 2.97 -9.24
CA ARG A 51 10.59 3.72 -8.49
C ARG A 51 9.98 4.63 -7.41
N ILE A 52 8.84 5.28 -7.69
CA ILE A 52 8.11 6.08 -6.70
C ILE A 52 7.64 5.18 -5.54
N ALA A 53 7.04 4.04 -5.84
CA ALA A 53 6.56 3.10 -4.85
C ALA A 53 7.69 2.49 -4.02
N GLU A 54 8.77 2.04 -4.64
CA GLU A 54 9.96 1.55 -3.96
C GLU A 54 10.58 2.63 -3.06
N GLY A 55 10.78 3.83 -3.59
CA GLY A 55 11.33 4.96 -2.82
C GLY A 55 10.47 5.31 -1.60
N LEU A 56 9.15 5.24 -1.72
CA LEU A 56 8.23 5.46 -0.61
C LEU A 56 8.25 4.32 0.40
N SER A 57 8.36 3.06 -0.05
CA SER A 57 8.38 1.86 0.80
C SER A 57 9.58 1.81 1.77
N HIS A 58 10.67 2.51 1.44
CA HIS A 58 11.84 2.64 2.30
C HIS A 58 11.74 3.76 3.34
N LYS A 59 10.64 4.52 3.36
CA LYS A 59 10.43 5.52 4.42
C LYS A 59 10.15 4.83 5.74
N ILE A 60 10.54 5.50 6.85
CA ILE A 60 10.42 4.97 8.22
C ILE A 60 9.01 4.45 8.55
N ASN A 61 7.99 5.05 7.95
CA ASN A 61 6.59 4.66 8.16
C ASN A 61 6.22 3.32 7.54
N PHE A 62 7.01 2.81 6.58
CA PHE A 62 6.67 1.64 5.77
C PHE A 62 7.73 0.54 5.79
N ILE A 63 8.98 0.86 6.14
CA ILE A 63 10.12 -0.07 6.06
C ILE A 63 9.96 -1.32 6.95
N GLY A 64 9.20 -1.21 8.04
CA GLY A 64 9.02 -2.30 9.02
C GLY A 64 7.97 -3.36 8.65
N TYR A 65 7.26 -3.20 7.53
CA TYR A 65 6.24 -4.17 7.14
C TYR A 65 6.82 -5.33 6.34
N THR A 66 6.46 -6.58 6.70
CA THR A 66 6.91 -7.80 6.03
C THR A 66 6.34 -7.95 4.62
N TYR A 67 5.17 -7.38 4.37
CA TYR A 67 4.45 -7.36 3.08
C TYR A 67 4.73 -6.10 2.25
N ARG A 68 5.97 -5.57 2.35
CA ARG A 68 6.37 -4.35 1.65
C ARG A 68 6.34 -4.48 0.13
N GLU A 69 6.70 -5.66 -0.40
CA GLU A 69 6.68 -5.94 -1.83
C GLU A 69 5.25 -5.88 -2.39
N GLU A 70 4.30 -6.46 -1.68
CA GLU A 70 2.89 -6.41 -2.04
C GLU A 70 2.34 -4.97 -1.96
N MET A 71 2.80 -4.17 -0.99
CA MET A 71 2.46 -2.74 -0.94
C MET A 71 2.92 -2.01 -2.19
N VAL A 72 4.15 -2.27 -2.64
CA VAL A 72 4.73 -1.68 -3.87
C VAL A 72 3.91 -2.09 -5.08
N MET A 73 3.60 -3.39 -5.24
CA MET A 73 2.83 -3.89 -6.38
C MET A 73 1.40 -3.34 -6.41
N ASP A 74 0.72 -3.29 -5.27
CA ASP A 74 -0.61 -2.66 -5.16
C ASP A 74 -0.58 -1.18 -5.56
N ALA A 75 0.48 -0.46 -5.21
CA ALA A 75 0.63 0.94 -5.58
C ALA A 75 0.85 1.12 -7.08
N VAL A 76 1.70 0.30 -7.69
CA VAL A 76 1.93 0.33 -9.15
C VAL A 76 0.64 0.04 -9.89
N GLU A 77 -0.11 -0.98 -9.48
CA GLU A 77 -1.41 -1.30 -10.06
C GLU A 77 -2.39 -0.11 -9.99
N ASN A 78 -2.48 0.54 -8.82
CA ASN A 78 -3.34 1.72 -8.64
C ASN A 78 -2.88 2.91 -9.50
N CYS A 79 -1.57 3.14 -9.64
CA CYS A 79 -1.03 4.19 -10.51
C CYS A 79 -1.36 3.91 -11.99
N LEU A 80 -1.20 2.67 -12.45
CA LEU A 80 -1.56 2.26 -13.82
C LEU A 80 -3.04 2.42 -14.13
N LYS A 81 -3.92 2.16 -13.15
CA LYS A 81 -5.36 2.40 -13.29
C LYS A 81 -5.70 3.90 -13.32
N ALA A 82 -5.00 4.69 -12.52
CA ALA A 82 -5.28 6.12 -12.36
C ALA A 82 -4.73 6.99 -13.49
N VAL A 83 -3.68 6.55 -14.20
CA VAL A 83 -2.99 7.37 -15.21
C VAL A 83 -3.91 7.79 -16.36
N ASN A 84 -4.85 6.92 -16.76
CA ASN A 84 -5.81 7.21 -17.83
C ASN A 84 -6.84 8.28 -17.47
N ASN A 85 -6.94 8.63 -16.19
CA ASN A 85 -7.87 9.63 -15.65
C ASN A 85 -7.12 10.82 -15.03
N TYR A 86 -5.82 10.95 -15.29
CA TYR A 86 -5.04 12.07 -14.81
C TYR A 86 -5.50 13.36 -15.48
N ASP A 87 -5.91 14.35 -14.71
CA ASP A 87 -6.34 15.65 -15.20
C ASP A 87 -5.11 16.56 -15.40
N ILE A 88 -4.86 16.90 -16.66
CA ILE A 88 -3.74 17.77 -17.06
C ILE A 88 -4.00 19.23 -16.63
N GLU A 89 -5.28 19.63 -16.61
CA GLU A 89 -5.71 21.01 -16.33
C GLU A 89 -5.96 21.24 -14.83
N ALA A 90 -5.87 20.19 -14.02
CA ALA A 90 -6.08 20.30 -12.59
C ALA A 90 -5.19 21.40 -11.99
N ALA A 91 -5.82 22.37 -11.36
CA ALA A 91 -5.16 23.52 -10.77
C ALA A 91 -4.14 23.08 -9.71
N THR A 92 -2.87 23.18 -10.04
CA THR A 92 -1.79 23.03 -9.07
C THR A 92 -1.40 24.42 -8.53
N ARG A 93 -0.87 24.47 -7.31
CA ARG A 93 -0.38 25.71 -6.71
C ARG A 93 0.62 26.47 -7.60
N THR A 94 1.31 25.78 -8.48
CA THR A 94 2.35 26.33 -9.36
C THR A 94 1.85 26.61 -10.77
N GLY A 95 0.60 26.31 -11.09
CA GLY A 95 0.05 26.39 -12.45
C GLY A 95 0.64 25.40 -13.46
N LYS A 96 1.48 24.46 -12.99
CA LYS A 96 2.09 23.41 -13.83
C LYS A 96 1.65 22.03 -13.38
N PRO A 97 1.39 21.08 -14.30
CA PRO A 97 1.07 19.71 -13.94
C PRO A 97 2.17 19.10 -13.06
N ASN A 98 1.78 18.51 -11.93
CA ASN A 98 2.70 17.83 -11.03
C ASN A 98 2.30 16.37 -10.86
N ALA A 99 2.56 15.56 -11.88
CA ALA A 99 2.27 14.14 -11.88
C ALA A 99 2.99 13.41 -10.74
N PHE A 100 4.21 13.81 -10.40
CA PHE A 100 4.96 13.17 -9.32
C PHE A 100 4.24 13.28 -7.97
N ALA A 101 3.76 14.44 -7.59
CA ALA A 101 3.01 14.62 -6.34
C ALA A 101 1.71 13.80 -6.34
N TYR A 102 0.98 13.82 -7.46
CA TYR A 102 -0.27 13.09 -7.63
C TYR A 102 -0.07 11.57 -7.47
N PHE A 103 0.88 10.98 -8.18
CA PHE A 103 1.15 9.54 -8.10
C PHE A 103 1.82 9.12 -6.78
N THR A 104 2.60 9.99 -6.16
CA THR A 104 3.09 9.76 -4.79
C THR A 104 1.93 9.67 -3.80
N GLN A 105 0.92 10.50 -3.93
CA GLN A 105 -0.27 10.47 -3.08
C GLN A 105 -1.10 9.18 -3.32
N ILE A 106 -1.28 8.76 -4.57
CA ILE A 106 -1.94 7.47 -4.89
C ILE A 106 -1.18 6.31 -4.25
N THR A 107 0.14 6.29 -4.37
CA THR A 107 1.01 5.29 -3.76
C THR A 107 0.84 5.25 -2.24
N TRP A 108 0.83 6.42 -1.59
CA TRP A 108 0.61 6.53 -0.15
C TRP A 108 -0.72 5.90 0.28
N TYR A 109 -1.81 6.25 -0.38
CA TYR A 109 -3.13 5.68 -0.07
C TYR A 109 -3.22 4.17 -0.39
N ALA A 110 -2.53 3.69 -1.41
CA ALA A 110 -2.45 2.26 -1.69
C ALA A 110 -1.77 1.52 -0.54
N PHE A 111 -0.68 2.06 0.01
CA PHE A 111 0.02 1.51 1.17
C PHE A 111 -0.87 1.46 2.40
N LEU A 112 -1.56 2.56 2.72
CA LEU A 112 -2.49 2.59 3.86
C LEU A 112 -3.61 1.56 3.72
N ARG A 113 -4.17 1.39 2.51
CA ARG A 113 -5.20 0.37 2.26
C ARG A 113 -4.67 -1.04 2.45
N ARG A 114 -3.45 -1.35 1.98
CA ARG A 114 -2.83 -2.66 2.21
C ARG A 114 -2.62 -2.91 3.71
N ILE A 115 -2.08 -1.95 4.43
CA ILE A 115 -1.88 -2.05 5.88
C ILE A 115 -3.22 -2.33 6.60
N ALA A 116 -4.27 -1.61 6.26
CA ALA A 116 -5.60 -1.84 6.84
C ALA A 116 -6.14 -3.24 6.53
N LYS A 117 -5.96 -3.71 5.29
CA LYS A 117 -6.33 -5.06 4.86
C LYS A 117 -5.59 -6.13 5.66
N GLU A 118 -4.27 -6.00 5.80
CA GLU A 118 -3.45 -6.97 6.55
C GLU A 118 -3.80 -6.98 8.04
N LYS A 119 -4.00 -5.80 8.66
CA LYS A 119 -4.47 -5.70 10.06
C LYS A 119 -5.83 -6.40 10.24
N LYS A 120 -6.77 -6.21 9.31
CA LYS A 120 -8.07 -6.89 9.34
C LYS A 120 -7.90 -8.41 9.23
N GLN A 121 -7.04 -8.89 8.33
CA GLN A 121 -6.75 -10.33 8.19
C GLN A 121 -6.11 -10.91 9.46
N GLN A 122 -5.17 -10.21 10.07
CA GLN A 122 -4.59 -10.61 11.34
C GLN A 122 -5.66 -10.72 12.45
N SER A 123 -6.54 -9.71 12.56
CA SER A 123 -7.64 -9.75 13.53
C SER A 123 -8.56 -10.95 13.31
N ILE A 124 -8.90 -11.28 12.05
CA ILE A 124 -9.72 -12.45 11.72
C ILE A 124 -9.01 -13.73 12.14
N LYS A 125 -7.71 -13.87 11.80
CA LYS A 125 -6.91 -15.04 12.18
C LYS A 125 -6.84 -15.21 13.71
N MET A 126 -6.60 -14.12 14.45
CA MET A 126 -6.56 -14.15 15.91
C MET A 126 -7.91 -14.60 16.50
N LYS A 127 -9.03 -14.04 16.00
CA LYS A 127 -10.37 -14.43 16.45
C LYS A 127 -10.68 -15.90 16.16
N TYR A 128 -10.27 -16.38 14.98
CA TYR A 128 -10.44 -17.78 14.61
C TYR A 128 -9.69 -18.70 15.58
N ILE A 129 -8.43 -18.42 15.88
CA ILE A 129 -7.63 -19.20 16.82
C ILE A 129 -8.25 -19.15 18.23
N ALA A 130 -8.63 -17.94 18.71
CA ALA A 130 -9.24 -17.79 20.03
C ALA A 130 -10.56 -18.55 20.20
N ASN A 131 -11.28 -18.82 19.11
CA ASN A 131 -12.59 -19.50 19.13
C ASN A 131 -12.50 -20.97 18.65
N SER A 132 -11.30 -21.45 18.29
CA SER A 132 -11.15 -22.79 17.69
C SER A 132 -11.06 -23.95 18.69
N GLY A 133 -11.11 -23.66 19.99
CA GLY A 133 -10.97 -24.72 21.02
C GLY A 133 -9.56 -25.34 21.07
N VAL A 134 -8.54 -24.63 20.61
CA VAL A 134 -7.13 -25.10 20.64
C VAL A 134 -6.70 -25.49 22.07
N GLU A 135 -7.26 -24.83 23.07
CA GLU A 135 -7.04 -25.15 24.49
C GLU A 135 -7.46 -26.58 24.81
N ASP A 136 -8.68 -26.95 24.42
CA ASP A 136 -9.27 -28.29 24.69
C ASP A 136 -8.52 -29.36 23.90
N TYR A 137 -8.17 -29.08 22.65
CA TYR A 137 -7.41 -30.01 21.80
C TYR A 137 -6.00 -30.31 22.35
N MET A 138 -5.29 -29.29 22.88
CA MET A 138 -3.94 -29.48 23.44
C MET A 138 -3.97 -30.25 24.77
N ILE A 139 -5.02 -30.12 25.57
CA ILE A 139 -5.21 -30.87 26.78
C ILE A 139 -5.47 -32.36 26.45
N ASP A 140 -6.31 -32.61 25.45
CA ASP A 140 -6.71 -33.95 25.04
C ASP A 140 -5.59 -34.79 24.41
N THR A 141 -4.72 -34.13 23.59
CA THR A 141 -3.66 -34.81 22.83
C THR A 141 -2.42 -35.18 23.63
N ASN A 142 -2.07 -34.41 24.67
CA ASN A 142 -0.78 -34.58 25.37
C ASN A 142 -0.93 -35.07 26.82
N GLY A 143 -2.17 -35.10 27.39
CA GLY A 143 -2.40 -35.54 28.78
C GLY A 143 -1.60 -34.77 29.83
N ASP A 144 -0.89 -33.73 29.44
CA ASP A 144 0.01 -32.90 30.27
C ASP A 144 -0.68 -31.58 30.63
N ALA A 145 -0.96 -31.41 31.91
CA ALA A 145 -1.57 -30.18 32.46
C ALA A 145 -0.75 -28.91 32.12
N THR A 146 0.55 -29.04 31.89
CA THR A 146 1.45 -27.91 31.56
C THR A 146 1.16 -27.37 30.16
N SER A 147 0.89 -28.24 29.19
CA SER A 147 0.56 -27.85 27.81
C SER A 147 -0.77 -27.09 27.73
N GLY A 148 -1.76 -27.51 28.53
CA GLY A 148 -3.06 -26.83 28.64
C GLY A 148 -2.93 -25.40 29.22
N LEU A 149 -2.10 -25.25 30.28
CA LEU A 149 -1.83 -23.93 30.87
C LEU A 149 -1.16 -22.97 29.89
N VAL A 150 -0.20 -23.44 29.10
CA VAL A 150 0.50 -22.62 28.08
C VAL A 150 -0.46 -22.23 26.95
N ALA A 151 -1.28 -23.16 26.48
CA ALA A 151 -2.29 -22.90 25.47
C ALA A 151 -3.34 -21.88 25.94
N GLY A 152 -3.83 -22.02 27.17
CA GLY A 152 -4.76 -21.08 27.79
C GLY A 152 -4.16 -19.67 27.91
N ALA A 153 -2.95 -19.54 28.41
CA ALA A 153 -2.25 -18.25 28.51
C ALA A 153 -2.03 -17.60 27.14
N PHE A 154 -1.78 -18.39 26.09
CA PHE A 154 -1.64 -17.89 24.72
C PHE A 154 -2.98 -17.36 24.20
N VAL A 155 -4.07 -18.09 24.38
CA VAL A 155 -5.40 -17.67 23.94
C VAL A 155 -5.87 -16.42 24.70
N ASP A 156 -5.62 -16.31 25.99
CA ASP A 156 -5.92 -15.11 26.77
C ASP A 156 -5.11 -13.90 26.27
N THR A 157 -3.85 -14.09 25.92
CA THR A 157 -3.05 -13.04 25.29
C THR A 157 -3.64 -12.59 23.94
N LEU A 158 -4.16 -13.52 23.13
CA LEU A 158 -4.85 -13.20 21.88
C LEU A 158 -6.15 -12.44 22.11
N LYS A 159 -6.96 -12.83 23.10
CA LYS A 159 -8.19 -12.12 23.49
C LYS A 159 -7.91 -10.66 23.88
N ILE A 160 -6.89 -10.44 24.73
CA ILE A 160 -6.46 -9.10 25.13
C ILE A 160 -6.02 -8.25 23.92
N ARG A 161 -5.30 -8.84 22.97
CA ARG A 161 -4.88 -8.12 21.74
C ARG A 161 -6.07 -7.80 20.84
N ILE A 162 -7.02 -8.66 20.72
CA ILE A 162 -8.27 -8.45 19.94
C ILE A 162 -9.05 -7.28 20.52
N ASP A 163 -9.19 -7.21 21.85
CA ASP A 163 -9.91 -6.13 22.51
C ASP A 163 -9.21 -4.78 22.35
N LYS A 164 -7.89 -4.74 22.46
CA LYS A 164 -7.10 -3.52 22.17
C LYS A 164 -7.32 -3.01 20.74
N ILE A 165 -7.39 -3.90 19.74
CA ILE A 165 -7.65 -3.51 18.34
C ILE A 165 -9.07 -2.90 18.20
N ARG A 166 -10.07 -3.46 18.89
CA ARG A 166 -11.45 -2.93 18.87
C ARG A 166 -11.54 -1.51 19.43
N HIS A 167 -10.80 -1.21 20.49
CA HIS A 167 -10.81 0.14 21.11
C HIS A 167 -10.19 1.19 20.20
N VAL A 168 -9.11 0.86 19.48
CA VAL A 168 -8.47 1.78 18.51
C VAL A 168 -9.40 2.11 17.33
N ASP A 169 -10.16 1.13 16.83
CA ASP A 169 -11.09 1.34 15.70
C ASP A 169 -12.34 2.18 16.10
N THR A 170 -12.65 2.29 17.39
CA THR A 170 -13.76 3.12 17.91
C THR A 170 -13.36 4.57 18.17
N GLU A 171 -12.08 4.85 18.40
CA GLU A 171 -11.57 6.22 18.65
C GLU A 171 -11.25 7.01 17.37
N VAL A 172 -11.26 6.37 16.20
CA VAL A 172 -10.91 6.95 14.88
C VAL A 172 -12.16 7.25 14.01
N LYS A 173 -13.34 7.28 14.61
CA LYS A 173 -14.58 7.67 13.90
C LYS A 173 -14.95 9.12 14.14
#